data_78a0d6571714b0d4945b54a23f22652b
#
_entry.id   78a0d6571714b0d4945b54a23f22652b
#
_cell.length_a   1.000
_cell.length_b   1.000
_cell.length_c   1.000
_cell.angle_alpha   90.00
_cell.angle_beta   90.00
_cell.angle_gamma   90.00
#
_symmetry.space_group_name_H-M   'P 1'
#
loop_
_entity.id
_entity.type
_entity.pdbx_description
1 polymer ?
#
loop_
_entity_poly.entity_id
_entity_poly.type
_entity_poly.pdbx_seq_one_letter_code
_entity_poly.pdbx_strand_id
1 'polypeptide(L)'
;MARRKVKWSALLVLALVGLVAGALVPLGSVGATGQRTAGRSAHGKVTREQLKLVRKVNVRQLMTSGTAGQTASGSLAREAGQWARSEVDRGEAAPNVPGAPSPSNTSVVVNQNTNGWEGLDHTDQRFAGGGNQFSLEPPDQGLCVGGVSPNDPSYGPEVVESVNDALVIYDARMHQFGVPITLSQFFGLPPTINRTTGTFGPFVTDPKCYFDPDTQRWFHTVAVISQDPTTGALEAPASVYLAVSTSSEALGSYNVYRIDTTDADHPNCPCFGDQPLIGADKNGFFVSTAEYDLDPFGANFNGPQIYAMSKKALESGSLGSVVHISGITHAIGTRTTGTVQPSMAQVAQFDASNGGTEYFLSGYDCSLPACAVASGPFDKITIWALTKTNSLSTNNPNVQLSLQDITVNPYENPVPQVQKDGPRPLGELVGEPVGVVEANDARMNQVVMAGGYLWSGINTKVDPGARDGIEYFIVSPSAPSGVVSGAIHTQGYLAAANRFLSFPSIGVNAAGHGIMAFSLMGPNDYPSSAQIAMGAGGASGNIQIVRQGFRPEDGFTCYASEVGPGAKCRWGDYSASVGTPSGQVFSATEYIGDNSRTFFANWSTFLWPATP
;
A
#
# COMPACT_ATOMS: atom_id res chain seq x y z
N MET A 1 -36.05 33.04 -38.50
CA MET A 1 -37.45 32.62 -38.68
C MET A 1 -37.70 31.34 -37.91
N ALA A 2 -38.84 31.30 -37.25
CA ALA A 2 -39.48 30.19 -36.54
C ALA A 2 -38.86 29.69 -35.21
N ARG A 3 -39.38 30.25 -34.13
CA ARG A 3 -39.36 29.73 -32.76
C ARG A 3 -40.37 28.58 -32.64
N ARG A 4 -40.01 27.46 -32.02
CA ARG A 4 -40.96 26.48 -31.51
C ARG A 4 -40.92 26.47 -29.96
N LYS A 5 -42.06 26.80 -29.36
CA LYS A 5 -42.35 26.70 -27.93
C LYS A 5 -42.71 25.24 -27.60
N VAL A 6 -42.19 24.72 -26.53
CA VAL A 6 -42.65 23.46 -25.91
C VAL A 6 -43.31 23.82 -24.54
N LYS A 7 -44.52 23.27 -24.36
CA LYS A 7 -45.40 23.52 -23.22
C LYS A 7 -44.99 22.66 -22.02
N TRP A 8 -45.07 23.27 -20.84
CA TRP A 8 -44.99 22.62 -19.55
C TRP A 8 -46.40 22.11 -19.16
N SER A 9 -46.48 20.86 -18.71
CA SER A 9 -47.66 20.33 -18.02
C SER A 9 -47.30 20.02 -16.56
N ALA A 10 -47.94 20.74 -15.66
CA ALA A 10 -47.84 20.54 -14.23
C ALA A 10 -48.75 19.36 -13.80
N LEU A 11 -48.25 18.46 -12.98
CA LEU A 11 -49.06 17.48 -12.24
C LEU A 11 -48.91 17.77 -10.75
N LEU A 12 -50.06 18.13 -10.15
CA LEU A 12 -50.29 18.25 -8.72
C LEU A 12 -50.43 16.84 -8.12
N VAL A 13 -49.77 16.57 -6.99
CA VAL A 13 -50.09 15.44 -6.11
C VAL A 13 -50.30 15.95 -4.69
N LEU A 14 -51.49 15.64 -4.17
CA LEU A 14 -52.02 16.02 -2.86
C LEU A 14 -51.23 15.37 -1.70
N ALA A 15 -51.00 16.16 -0.65
CA ALA A 15 -50.52 15.70 0.65
C ALA A 15 -51.71 15.17 1.47
N LEU A 16 -51.59 13.99 2.05
CA LEU A 16 -52.45 13.50 3.14
C LEU A 16 -51.67 13.58 4.46
N VAL A 17 -52.17 14.41 5.37
CA VAL A 17 -51.73 14.52 6.76
C VAL A 17 -52.49 13.48 7.59
N GLY A 18 -51.78 12.57 8.23
CA GLY A 18 -52.30 11.64 9.23
C GLY A 18 -51.66 11.92 10.59
N LEU A 19 -52.45 12.49 11.52
CA LEU A 19 -52.10 12.58 12.94
C LEU A 19 -52.18 11.18 13.57
N VAL A 20 -51.16 10.76 14.29
CA VAL A 20 -51.26 9.68 15.29
C VAL A 20 -50.58 10.13 16.58
N ALA A 21 -51.35 10.02 17.65
CA ALA A 21 -51.06 10.43 19.01
C ALA A 21 -49.93 9.62 19.65
N GLY A 22 -49.18 10.29 20.53
CA GLY A 22 -48.05 9.73 21.23
C GLY A 22 -48.40 8.68 22.29
N ALA A 23 -47.47 7.72 22.42
CA ALA A 23 -47.28 6.93 23.62
C ALA A 23 -45.80 7.01 24.02
N LEU A 24 -45.54 7.57 25.19
CA LEU A 24 -44.22 7.57 25.86
C LEU A 24 -43.88 6.14 26.29
N VAL A 25 -42.82 5.60 25.76
CA VAL A 25 -42.20 4.36 26.24
C VAL A 25 -40.80 4.72 26.80
N PRO A 26 -40.40 4.15 27.95
CA PRO A 26 -39.13 4.53 28.62
C PRO A 26 -37.90 4.06 27.84
N LEU A 27 -36.88 4.91 27.84
CA LEU A 27 -35.55 4.65 27.26
C LEU A 27 -34.87 3.46 27.97
N GLY A 28 -35.02 2.27 27.40
CA GLY A 28 -34.13 1.15 27.67
C GLY A 28 -32.90 1.27 26.77
N SER A 29 -31.73 1.04 27.33
CA SER A 29 -30.46 0.98 26.63
C SER A 29 -30.50 -0.02 25.46
N VAL A 30 -30.58 0.48 24.24
CA VAL A 30 -30.50 -0.35 23.04
C VAL A 30 -28.99 -0.64 22.79
N GLY A 31 -28.53 -1.81 23.21
CA GLY A 31 -27.33 -2.39 22.65
C GLY A 31 -27.56 -2.57 21.15
N ALA A 32 -26.71 -1.94 20.33
CA ALA A 32 -26.74 -2.08 18.89
C ALA A 32 -26.39 -3.52 18.51
N THR A 33 -27.38 -4.37 18.35
CA THR A 33 -27.24 -5.65 17.66
C THR A 33 -27.16 -5.37 16.17
N GLY A 34 -25.95 -5.07 15.66
CA GLY A 34 -25.70 -4.99 14.23
C GLY A 34 -26.13 -6.31 13.59
N GLN A 35 -27.03 -6.25 12.62
CA GLN A 35 -27.38 -7.41 11.80
C GLN A 35 -26.09 -7.92 11.13
N ARG A 36 -25.60 -9.09 11.56
CA ARG A 36 -24.47 -9.76 10.90
C ARG A 36 -24.98 -10.25 9.54
N THR A 37 -24.47 -9.70 8.46
CA THR A 37 -24.64 -10.32 7.15
C THR A 37 -23.89 -11.65 7.17
N ALA A 38 -24.55 -12.75 6.74
CA ALA A 38 -23.87 -14.04 6.67
C ALA A 38 -22.79 -14.02 5.58
N GLY A 39 -21.64 -14.62 5.85
CA GLY A 39 -20.61 -14.86 4.85
C GLY A 39 -21.15 -15.66 3.68
N ARG A 40 -20.64 -15.41 2.48
CA ARG A 40 -21.05 -16.07 1.24
C ARG A 40 -19.84 -16.44 0.40
N SER A 41 -19.96 -17.46 -0.44
CA SER A 41 -18.94 -17.79 -1.44
C SER A 41 -18.76 -16.60 -2.40
N ALA A 42 -17.51 -16.26 -2.69
CA ALA A 42 -17.18 -15.31 -3.75
C ALA A 42 -17.12 -16.07 -5.09
N HIS A 43 -17.70 -15.48 -6.12
CA HIS A 43 -17.70 -16.05 -7.46
C HIS A 43 -16.62 -15.34 -8.28
N GLY A 44 -15.42 -15.95 -8.34
CA GLY A 44 -14.34 -15.56 -9.22
C GLY A 44 -14.06 -16.63 -10.27
N LYS A 45 -13.46 -16.24 -11.40
CA LYS A 45 -12.88 -17.17 -12.35
C LYS A 45 -11.56 -17.67 -11.77
N VAL A 46 -11.39 -18.98 -11.62
CA VAL A 46 -10.16 -19.59 -11.13
C VAL A 46 -9.41 -20.20 -12.30
N THR A 47 -8.22 -19.69 -12.58
CA THR A 47 -7.28 -20.27 -13.55
C THR A 47 -6.03 -20.79 -12.85
N ARG A 48 -5.24 -21.57 -13.56
CA ARG A 48 -3.98 -22.13 -13.05
C ARG A 48 -2.91 -21.93 -14.09
N GLU A 49 -1.80 -21.40 -13.65
CA GLU A 49 -0.63 -21.18 -14.48
C GLU A 49 0.58 -21.85 -13.85
N GLN A 50 1.56 -22.17 -14.66
CA GLN A 50 2.81 -22.69 -14.15
C GLN A 50 3.72 -21.53 -13.73
N LEU A 51 4.15 -21.54 -12.47
CA LEU A 51 5.12 -20.61 -11.96
C LEU A 51 6.44 -20.75 -12.75
N LYS A 52 7.00 -19.62 -13.20
CA LYS A 52 8.23 -19.61 -14.00
C LYS A 52 9.39 -19.12 -13.11
N LEU A 53 10.35 -20.01 -12.81
CA LEU A 53 11.64 -19.63 -12.26
C LEU A 53 12.46 -19.01 -13.39
N VAL A 54 12.76 -17.72 -13.28
CA VAL A 54 13.47 -16.99 -14.34
C VAL A 54 14.94 -16.82 -14.04
N ARG A 55 15.33 -16.77 -12.75
CA ARG A 55 16.72 -16.50 -12.37
C ARG A 55 17.02 -16.90 -10.92
N LYS A 56 18.34 -16.96 -10.61
CA LYS A 56 18.89 -16.90 -9.25
C LYS A 56 19.81 -15.70 -9.14
N VAL A 57 19.73 -14.97 -8.02
CA VAL A 57 20.59 -13.81 -7.74
C VAL A 57 21.28 -13.98 -6.39
N ASN A 58 22.45 -13.36 -6.22
CA ASN A 58 23.17 -13.29 -4.95
C ASN A 58 23.30 -11.82 -4.53
N VAL A 59 22.60 -11.43 -3.47
CA VAL A 59 22.48 -10.03 -3.05
C VAL A 59 23.80 -9.49 -2.51
N ARG A 60 24.55 -10.28 -1.74
CA ARG A 60 25.86 -9.86 -1.23
C ARG A 60 26.79 -9.47 -2.37
N GLN A 61 26.81 -10.25 -3.44
CA GLN A 61 27.64 -9.94 -4.62
C GLN A 61 27.19 -8.63 -5.28
N LEU A 62 25.87 -8.39 -5.41
CA LEU A 62 25.36 -7.16 -6.01
C LEU A 62 25.76 -5.93 -5.18
N MET A 63 25.56 -5.96 -3.86
CA MET A 63 25.83 -4.83 -2.97
C MET A 63 27.33 -4.52 -2.81
N THR A 64 28.20 -5.52 -2.96
CA THR A 64 29.66 -5.32 -2.88
C THR A 64 30.29 -4.91 -4.21
N SER A 65 29.65 -5.24 -5.34
CA SER A 65 30.11 -4.86 -6.69
C SER A 65 29.47 -3.57 -7.21
N GLY A 66 28.47 -3.04 -6.49
CA GLY A 66 27.78 -1.81 -6.86
C GLY A 66 28.74 -0.62 -6.90
N THR A 67 28.70 0.14 -7.98
CA THR A 67 29.37 1.44 -8.05
C THR A 67 28.45 2.49 -7.45
N ALA A 68 28.94 3.20 -6.44
CA ALA A 68 28.28 4.43 -5.99
C ALA A 68 28.14 5.37 -7.20
N GLY A 69 26.94 5.90 -7.42
CA GLY A 69 26.63 6.65 -8.62
C GLY A 69 27.49 7.90 -8.77
N GLN A 70 27.96 8.14 -9.99
CA GLN A 70 28.54 9.43 -10.35
C GLN A 70 27.41 10.43 -10.61
N THR A 71 27.59 11.66 -10.17
CA THR A 71 26.72 12.79 -10.52
C THR A 71 26.67 12.95 -12.03
N ALA A 72 25.65 12.42 -12.68
CA ALA A 72 25.49 12.56 -14.13
C ALA A 72 24.69 13.83 -14.42
N SER A 73 25.30 14.76 -15.12
CA SER A 73 24.62 15.87 -15.80
C SER A 73 23.88 15.33 -17.03
N GLY A 74 22.65 14.86 -16.86
CA GLY A 74 21.79 14.40 -17.95
C GLY A 74 20.66 15.39 -18.23
N SER A 75 20.21 15.49 -19.48
CA SER A 75 19.18 16.44 -19.89
C SER A 75 17.85 16.21 -19.18
N LEU A 76 17.40 17.23 -18.48
CA LEU A 76 16.24 17.34 -17.62
C LEU A 76 14.88 16.98 -18.31
N ALA A 77 14.76 17.26 -19.59
CA ALA A 77 13.49 17.22 -20.32
C ALA A 77 12.89 15.80 -20.55
N ARG A 78 13.64 14.71 -20.32
CA ARG A 78 13.17 13.34 -20.52
C ARG A 78 12.70 12.63 -19.24
N GLU A 79 13.04 13.13 -18.07
CA GLU A 79 12.76 12.43 -16.82
C GLU A 79 11.34 12.69 -16.29
N ALA A 80 10.85 13.91 -16.32
CA ALA A 80 9.57 14.27 -15.72
C ALA A 80 8.34 13.91 -16.58
N GLY A 81 8.45 13.94 -17.90
CA GLY A 81 7.29 13.89 -18.79
C GLY A 81 6.62 12.52 -18.97
N GLN A 82 7.29 11.42 -18.61
CA GLN A 82 6.77 10.07 -18.88
C GLN A 82 6.10 9.43 -17.66
N TRP A 83 6.51 9.76 -16.45
CA TRP A 83 6.15 9.02 -15.24
C TRP A 83 5.07 9.66 -14.38
N ALA A 84 4.82 10.94 -14.54
CA ALA A 84 3.66 11.60 -13.95
C ALA A 84 2.31 11.05 -14.44
N ARG A 85 2.33 10.22 -15.49
CA ARG A 85 1.17 9.54 -16.06
C ARG A 85 1.03 8.09 -15.60
N SER A 86 1.96 7.55 -14.83
CA SER A 86 2.00 6.12 -14.52
C SER A 86 1.06 5.70 -13.42
N GLU A 87 0.50 6.63 -12.65
CA GLU A 87 -0.56 6.32 -11.73
C GLU A 87 -1.87 6.92 -12.19
N VAL A 88 -2.91 6.11 -12.11
CA VAL A 88 -4.27 6.52 -12.41
C VAL A 88 -4.64 7.63 -11.45
N ASP A 89 -4.78 8.86 -11.96
CA ASP A 89 -5.36 9.97 -11.21
C ASP A 89 -6.81 9.59 -10.89
N ARG A 90 -7.05 9.11 -9.68
CA ARG A 90 -8.36 8.64 -9.23
C ARG A 90 -9.31 9.78 -8.89
N GLY A 91 -8.98 11.00 -9.27
CA GLY A 91 -9.85 12.17 -9.19
C GLY A 91 -9.91 12.80 -7.79
N GLU A 92 -10.32 14.04 -7.74
CA GLU A 92 -10.49 14.78 -6.50
C GLU A 92 -11.71 14.29 -5.71
N ALA A 93 -11.53 14.07 -4.40
CA ALA A 93 -12.66 13.90 -3.49
C ALA A 93 -13.56 15.16 -3.56
N ALA A 94 -14.86 14.96 -3.71
CA ALA A 94 -15.80 16.06 -3.76
C ALA A 94 -15.72 16.91 -2.48
N PRO A 95 -15.59 18.23 -2.57
CA PRO A 95 -15.57 19.09 -1.39
C PRO A 95 -16.93 19.04 -0.69
N ASN A 96 -16.91 19.03 0.65
CA ASN A 96 -18.08 19.17 1.52
C ASN A 96 -19.21 18.14 1.34
N VAL A 97 -18.95 16.89 1.72
CA VAL A 97 -20.02 15.90 1.88
C VAL A 97 -20.49 15.90 3.34
N PRO A 98 -21.79 16.13 3.62
CA PRO A 98 -22.34 16.02 4.97
C PRO A 98 -22.17 14.59 5.50
N GLY A 99 -21.70 14.44 6.74
CA GLY A 99 -21.60 13.15 7.41
C GLY A 99 -20.18 12.64 7.66
N ALA A 100 -19.13 13.38 7.27
CA ALA A 100 -17.78 13.05 7.67
C ALA A 100 -17.65 12.98 9.21
N PRO A 101 -16.90 12.01 9.78
CA PRO A 101 -16.72 11.88 11.22
C PRO A 101 -15.97 13.09 11.79
N SER A 102 -16.35 13.50 13.01
CA SER A 102 -15.66 14.55 13.77
C SER A 102 -15.11 13.97 15.07
N PRO A 103 -14.04 13.16 15.00
CA PRO A 103 -13.46 12.55 16.20
C PRO A 103 -12.77 13.58 17.09
N SER A 104 -12.63 13.24 18.37
CA SER A 104 -11.80 14.01 19.29
C SER A 104 -10.35 14.00 18.83
N ASN A 105 -9.69 15.16 18.94
CA ASN A 105 -8.27 15.26 18.56
C ASN A 105 -7.38 14.58 19.61
N THR A 106 -6.42 13.79 19.12
CA THR A 106 -5.34 13.22 19.93
C THR A 106 -4.22 14.24 20.06
N SER A 107 -3.64 14.34 21.26
CA SER A 107 -2.50 15.22 21.51
C SER A 107 -1.27 14.76 20.73
N VAL A 108 -0.49 15.73 20.23
CA VAL A 108 0.74 15.47 19.48
C VAL A 108 1.93 15.95 20.29
N VAL A 109 2.95 15.12 20.41
CA VAL A 109 4.22 15.43 21.06
C VAL A 109 5.38 15.14 20.12
N VAL A 110 6.46 15.90 20.23
CA VAL A 110 7.69 15.62 19.48
C VAL A 110 8.57 14.72 20.35
N ASN A 111 8.88 13.53 19.87
CA ASN A 111 9.78 12.61 20.55
C ASN A 111 11.19 12.75 19.95
N GLN A 112 12.00 13.63 20.53
CA GLN A 112 13.38 13.87 20.07
C GLN A 112 14.36 12.73 20.39
N ASN A 113 13.94 11.75 21.19
CA ASN A 113 14.79 10.63 21.62
C ASN A 113 14.44 9.32 20.90
N THR A 114 13.79 9.39 19.75
CA THR A 114 13.51 8.19 18.96
C THR A 114 14.82 7.60 18.46
N ASN A 115 15.04 6.34 18.80
CA ASN A 115 16.17 5.57 18.29
C ASN A 115 15.86 5.09 16.86
N GLY A 116 16.15 5.89 15.86
CA GLY A 116 15.89 5.61 14.47
C GLY A 116 17.02 6.13 13.57
N TRP A 117 16.90 5.88 12.27
CA TRP A 117 17.91 6.31 11.28
C TRP A 117 17.29 6.74 9.97
N GLU A 118 18.07 7.52 9.22
CA GLU A 118 17.73 7.90 7.85
C GLU A 118 17.79 6.64 6.97
N GLY A 119 16.72 6.37 6.25
CA GLY A 119 16.66 5.32 5.26
C GLY A 119 17.10 5.82 3.88
N LEU A 120 16.52 5.22 2.85
CA LEU A 120 16.75 5.64 1.47
C LEU A 120 16.16 7.03 1.22
N ASP A 121 16.84 7.80 0.38
CA ASP A 121 16.38 9.09 -0.09
C ASP A 121 16.36 9.15 -1.63
N HIS A 122 15.84 10.23 -2.18
CA HIS A 122 15.78 10.40 -3.62
C HIS A 122 17.17 10.41 -4.29
N THR A 123 18.23 10.80 -3.57
CA THR A 123 19.59 10.74 -4.10
C THR A 123 20.06 9.29 -4.24
N ASP A 124 19.81 8.48 -3.21
CA ASP A 124 20.10 7.04 -3.24
C ASP A 124 19.33 6.35 -4.36
N GLN A 125 18.04 6.63 -4.46
CA GLN A 125 17.18 6.08 -5.51
C GLN A 125 17.70 6.46 -6.90
N ARG A 126 17.89 7.75 -7.14
CA ARG A 126 18.24 8.28 -8.46
C ARG A 126 19.61 7.80 -8.94
N PHE A 127 20.57 7.59 -8.05
CA PHE A 127 21.94 7.25 -8.40
C PHE A 127 22.33 5.79 -8.13
N ALA A 128 21.47 4.97 -7.57
CA ALA A 128 21.72 3.53 -7.48
C ALA A 128 22.01 2.95 -8.87
N GLY A 129 22.80 1.85 -8.91
CA GLY A 129 23.13 1.17 -10.16
C GLY A 129 23.85 2.04 -11.21
N GLY A 130 24.59 3.06 -10.77
CA GLY A 130 25.29 4.00 -11.67
C GLY A 130 24.36 5.04 -12.32
N GLY A 131 23.19 5.29 -11.77
CA GLY A 131 22.25 6.32 -12.23
C GLY A 131 21.44 5.95 -13.48
N ASN A 132 21.40 4.68 -13.85
CA ASN A 132 20.59 4.17 -14.96
C ASN A 132 19.14 3.90 -14.53
N GLN A 133 18.54 4.90 -13.88
CA GLN A 133 17.19 4.93 -13.35
C GLN A 133 16.52 6.25 -13.63
N PHE A 134 15.19 6.28 -13.50
CA PHE A 134 14.43 7.52 -13.49
C PHE A 134 14.43 8.15 -12.09
N SER A 135 14.06 9.42 -12.01
CA SER A 135 13.62 10.05 -10.78
C SER A 135 12.17 9.63 -10.53
N LEU A 136 11.88 9.07 -9.36
CA LEU A 136 10.55 8.57 -9.01
C LEU A 136 10.00 9.28 -7.78
N GLU A 137 8.72 9.55 -7.82
CA GLU A 137 7.85 9.98 -6.73
C GLU A 137 6.51 9.26 -6.89
N PRO A 138 5.99 8.73 -5.78
CA PRO A 138 6.53 8.68 -4.41
C PRO A 138 7.51 7.52 -4.18
N PRO A 139 8.14 7.40 -2.97
CA PRO A 139 9.05 6.29 -2.66
C PRO A 139 8.39 4.92 -2.46
N ASP A 140 7.15 4.83 -1.99
CA ASP A 140 6.39 3.59 -1.73
C ASP A 140 7.17 2.54 -0.95
N GLN A 141 7.39 2.79 0.35
CA GLN A 141 8.30 2.01 1.18
C GLN A 141 7.83 0.55 1.40
N GLY A 142 8.70 -0.40 1.07
CA GLY A 142 8.64 -1.77 1.55
C GLY A 142 9.63 -1.96 2.70
N LEU A 143 9.19 -2.63 3.77
CA LEU A 143 10.02 -2.93 4.93
C LEU A 143 9.81 -4.38 5.34
N CYS A 144 10.89 -5.11 5.53
CA CYS A 144 10.85 -6.40 6.19
C CYS A 144 12.00 -6.56 7.18
N VAL A 145 11.73 -7.26 8.27
CA VAL A 145 12.65 -7.41 9.40
C VAL A 145 12.65 -8.85 9.86
N GLY A 146 13.82 -9.43 9.95
CA GLY A 146 13.94 -10.81 10.40
C GLY A 146 15.32 -11.39 10.17
N GLY A 147 15.39 -12.73 10.18
CA GLY A 147 16.66 -13.40 10.08
C GLY A 147 17.58 -13.10 11.27
N VAL A 148 18.80 -13.57 11.15
CA VAL A 148 19.89 -13.25 12.08
C VAL A 148 21.14 -13.21 11.22
N SER A 149 21.95 -12.16 11.35
CA SER A 149 23.22 -12.11 10.64
C SER A 149 24.03 -13.37 10.94
N PRO A 150 24.41 -14.18 9.94
CA PRO A 150 25.15 -15.42 10.16
C PRO A 150 26.57 -15.18 10.65
N ASN A 151 27.10 -13.99 10.40
CA ASN A 151 28.46 -13.62 10.82
C ASN A 151 28.53 -13.19 12.29
N ASP A 152 27.43 -12.66 12.82
CA ASP A 152 27.33 -12.30 14.23
C ASP A 152 25.86 -12.20 14.66
N PRO A 153 25.31 -13.24 15.31
CA PRO A 153 23.94 -13.23 15.82
C PRO A 153 23.65 -12.12 16.84
N SER A 154 24.69 -11.51 17.43
CA SER A 154 24.52 -10.39 18.36
C SER A 154 24.10 -9.09 17.71
N TYR A 155 24.15 -8.98 16.38
CA TYR A 155 23.71 -7.81 15.62
C TYR A 155 22.18 -7.72 15.46
N GLY A 156 21.42 -8.71 15.98
CA GLY A 156 19.96 -8.69 15.89
C GLY A 156 19.43 -9.03 14.50
N PRO A 157 18.15 -8.72 14.22
CA PRO A 157 17.57 -8.98 12.92
C PRO A 157 18.19 -8.12 11.83
N GLU A 158 18.20 -8.63 10.60
CA GLU A 158 18.44 -7.83 9.40
C GLU A 158 17.17 -7.01 9.09
N VAL A 159 17.37 -5.80 8.56
CA VAL A 159 16.30 -4.88 8.16
C VAL A 159 16.48 -4.59 6.68
N VAL A 160 15.50 -4.92 5.87
CA VAL A 160 15.50 -4.63 4.43
C VAL A 160 14.50 -3.54 4.16
N GLU A 161 14.98 -2.46 3.58
CA GLU A 161 14.17 -1.38 3.04
C GLU A 161 14.23 -1.41 1.52
N SER A 162 13.09 -1.24 0.90
CA SER A 162 12.96 -0.98 -0.53
C SER A 162 12.08 0.22 -0.76
N VAL A 163 12.39 0.97 -1.81
CA VAL A 163 11.57 2.08 -2.30
C VAL A 163 11.41 1.92 -3.80
N ASN A 164 10.54 2.72 -4.41
CA ASN A 164 10.49 2.79 -5.84
C ASN A 164 11.88 3.03 -6.39
N ASP A 165 12.38 2.00 -6.93
CA ASP A 165 13.45 1.48 -7.71
C ASP A 165 14.79 1.30 -6.97
N ALA A 166 14.82 1.29 -5.64
CA ALA A 166 16.04 0.99 -4.88
C ALA A 166 15.81 0.08 -3.67
N LEU A 167 16.86 -0.63 -3.24
CA LEU A 167 16.85 -1.51 -2.08
C LEU A 167 18.16 -1.39 -1.31
N VAL A 168 18.05 -1.44 0.02
CA VAL A 168 19.17 -1.44 0.95
C VAL A 168 18.92 -2.41 2.11
N ILE A 169 19.99 -2.91 2.73
CA ILE A 169 19.91 -3.81 3.90
C ILE A 169 20.74 -3.21 5.02
N TYR A 170 20.16 -3.24 6.24
CA TYR A 170 20.80 -2.81 7.48
C TYR A 170 20.85 -3.95 8.47
N ASP A 171 21.78 -3.85 9.45
CA ASP A 171 21.64 -4.61 10.69
C ASP A 171 20.75 -3.83 11.70
N ALA A 172 20.36 -4.48 12.78
CA ALA A 172 19.53 -3.84 13.83
C ALA A 172 20.25 -2.72 14.61
N ARG A 173 21.54 -2.50 14.37
CA ARG A 173 22.33 -1.37 14.86
C ARG A 173 22.40 -0.22 13.87
N MET A 174 21.61 -0.28 12.81
CA MET A 174 21.52 0.76 11.77
C MET A 174 22.75 0.83 10.84
N HIS A 175 23.60 -0.21 10.81
CA HIS A 175 24.71 -0.25 9.90
C HIS A 175 24.24 -0.79 8.54
N GLN A 176 24.45 -0.01 7.50
CA GLN A 176 24.14 -0.39 6.13
C GLN A 176 25.17 -1.40 5.59
N PHE A 177 24.68 -2.43 4.90
CA PHE A 177 25.52 -3.38 4.17
C PHE A 177 25.71 -2.94 2.71
N GLY A 178 26.94 -2.58 2.35
CA GLY A 178 27.28 -2.19 0.98
C GLY A 178 26.65 -0.87 0.54
N VAL A 179 26.23 -0.81 -0.70
CA VAL A 179 25.57 0.37 -1.30
C VAL A 179 24.15 0.02 -1.71
N PRO A 180 23.23 1.01 -1.82
CA PRO A 180 21.92 0.78 -2.41
C PRO A 180 22.03 0.18 -3.81
N ILE A 181 21.21 -0.82 -4.11
CA ILE A 181 21.10 -1.45 -5.43
C ILE A 181 19.74 -1.16 -6.04
N THR A 182 19.66 -1.17 -7.39
CA THR A 182 18.36 -1.01 -8.04
C THR A 182 17.51 -2.27 -7.89
N LEU A 183 16.19 -2.11 -7.88
CA LEU A 183 15.26 -3.26 -7.96
C LEU A 183 15.49 -4.04 -9.26
N SER A 184 15.78 -3.36 -10.39
CA SER A 184 16.16 -4.04 -11.63
C SER A 184 17.37 -4.97 -11.44
N GLN A 185 18.42 -4.53 -10.72
CA GLN A 185 19.58 -5.39 -10.40
C GLN A 185 19.18 -6.56 -9.49
N PHE A 186 18.37 -6.28 -8.44
CA PHE A 186 17.92 -7.30 -7.50
C PHE A 186 17.10 -8.40 -8.20
N PHE A 187 16.17 -8.03 -9.08
CA PHE A 187 15.37 -9.00 -9.83
C PHE A 187 16.06 -9.52 -11.10
N GLY A 188 17.28 -9.03 -11.40
CA GLY A 188 18.07 -9.46 -12.54
C GLY A 188 17.52 -9.04 -13.90
N LEU A 189 16.90 -7.87 -13.92
CA LEU A 189 16.38 -7.20 -15.10
C LEU A 189 17.42 -6.23 -15.67
N PRO A 190 17.32 -5.86 -16.96
CA PRO A 190 18.02 -4.72 -17.50
C PRO A 190 17.67 -3.43 -16.74
N PRO A 191 18.55 -2.42 -16.71
CA PRO A 191 18.22 -1.13 -16.11
C PRO A 191 17.02 -0.48 -16.81
N THR A 192 16.18 0.21 -16.06
CA THR A 192 14.99 0.88 -16.59
C THR A 192 15.30 1.87 -17.71
N ILE A 193 16.45 2.53 -17.63
CA ILE A 193 17.03 3.32 -18.72
C ILE A 193 18.53 3.10 -18.78
N ASN A 194 19.10 2.93 -19.98
CA ASN A 194 20.53 3.00 -20.21
C ASN A 194 20.86 4.41 -20.73
N ARG A 195 21.42 5.24 -19.88
CA ARG A 195 21.71 6.65 -20.22
C ARG A 195 22.85 6.82 -21.23
N THR A 196 23.69 5.80 -21.41
CA THR A 196 24.76 5.81 -22.42
C THR A 196 24.21 5.57 -23.83
N THR A 197 23.30 4.62 -23.98
CA THR A 197 22.69 4.27 -25.28
C THR A 197 21.37 4.98 -25.55
N GLY A 198 20.71 5.52 -24.51
CA GLY A 198 19.37 6.10 -24.59
C GLY A 198 18.27 5.06 -24.75
N THR A 199 18.53 3.79 -24.45
CA THR A 199 17.55 2.71 -24.57
C THR A 199 16.86 2.44 -23.24
N PHE A 200 15.60 1.98 -23.31
CA PHE A 200 14.79 1.66 -22.15
C PHE A 200 14.71 0.15 -21.92
N GLY A 201 14.77 -0.27 -20.66
CA GLY A 201 14.45 -1.60 -20.18
C GLY A 201 13.09 -1.62 -19.50
N PRO A 202 12.69 -2.72 -18.83
CA PRO A 202 11.42 -2.79 -18.12
C PRO A 202 11.33 -1.76 -17.01
N PHE A 203 10.13 -1.19 -16.83
CA PHE A 203 9.80 -0.37 -15.68
C PHE A 203 9.51 -1.26 -14.48
N VAL A 204 10.06 -0.90 -13.32
CA VAL A 204 9.93 -1.63 -12.06
C VAL A 204 9.40 -0.68 -11.00
N THR A 205 8.36 -1.07 -10.26
CA THR A 205 7.70 -0.21 -9.28
C THR A 205 7.02 -1.03 -8.16
N ASP A 206 6.52 -0.37 -7.13
CA ASP A 206 5.70 -0.92 -6.04
C ASP A 206 6.35 -2.10 -5.30
N PRO A 207 7.52 -1.91 -4.71
CA PRO A 207 8.17 -2.98 -3.97
C PRO A 207 7.40 -3.33 -2.70
N LYS A 208 7.23 -4.62 -2.45
CA LYS A 208 6.80 -5.15 -1.17
C LYS A 208 7.76 -6.21 -0.68
N CYS A 209 7.82 -6.34 0.64
CA CYS A 209 8.73 -7.29 1.24
C CYS A 209 8.11 -7.91 2.50
N TYR A 210 8.41 -9.18 2.72
CA TYR A 210 7.96 -9.95 3.86
C TYR A 210 9.05 -10.93 4.29
N PHE A 211 9.37 -10.96 5.58
CA PHE A 211 10.13 -12.04 6.19
C PHE A 211 9.17 -13.03 6.83
N ASP A 212 9.20 -14.28 6.41
CA ASP A 212 8.39 -15.33 6.99
C ASP A 212 9.08 -15.93 8.23
N PRO A 213 8.59 -15.64 9.44
CA PRO A 213 9.22 -16.15 10.66
C PRO A 213 9.03 -17.65 10.85
N ASP A 214 8.09 -18.30 10.15
CA ASP A 214 7.86 -19.75 10.21
C ASP A 214 8.92 -20.53 9.43
N THR A 215 9.26 -20.06 8.23
CA THR A 215 10.19 -20.75 7.34
C THR A 215 11.55 -20.09 7.26
N GLN A 216 11.71 -18.92 7.88
CA GLN A 216 12.94 -18.11 7.87
C GLN A 216 13.38 -17.79 6.44
N ARG A 217 12.44 -17.24 5.63
CA ARG A 217 12.68 -16.84 4.25
C ARG A 217 12.20 -15.42 4.00
N TRP A 218 12.91 -14.75 3.12
CA TRP A 218 12.60 -13.41 2.63
C TRP A 218 11.85 -13.52 1.32
N PHE A 219 10.78 -12.77 1.19
CA PHE A 219 9.95 -12.64 0.00
C PHE A 219 9.93 -11.18 -0.42
N HIS A 220 10.20 -10.91 -1.70
CA HIS A 220 10.15 -9.56 -2.27
C HIS A 220 9.33 -9.60 -3.54
N THR A 221 8.45 -8.64 -3.74
CA THR A 221 7.68 -8.48 -4.98
C THR A 221 7.87 -7.10 -5.56
N VAL A 222 7.70 -7.00 -6.87
CA VAL A 222 7.61 -5.74 -7.63
C VAL A 222 6.68 -5.92 -8.82
N ALA A 223 6.01 -4.85 -9.23
CA ALA A 223 5.38 -4.76 -10.53
C ALA A 223 6.45 -4.49 -11.60
N VAL A 224 6.33 -5.16 -12.74
CA VAL A 224 7.25 -5.01 -13.88
C VAL A 224 6.44 -4.86 -15.15
N ILE A 225 6.61 -3.74 -15.84
CA ILE A 225 5.92 -3.43 -17.10
C ILE A 225 6.97 -3.26 -18.20
N SER A 226 6.77 -3.91 -19.33
CA SER A 226 7.67 -3.74 -20.48
C SER A 226 7.58 -2.32 -21.02
N GLN A 227 8.68 -1.87 -21.63
CA GLN A 227 8.75 -0.59 -22.34
C GLN A 227 9.26 -0.80 -23.76
N ASP A 228 8.76 -0.02 -24.69
CA ASP A 228 9.41 0.11 -25.98
C ASP A 228 10.83 0.61 -25.81
N PRO A 229 11.86 -0.11 -26.28
CA PRO A 229 13.26 0.20 -25.98
C PRO A 229 13.74 1.52 -26.60
N THR A 230 12.99 2.12 -27.49
CA THR A 230 13.36 3.36 -28.18
C THR A 230 12.62 4.57 -27.62
N THR A 231 11.33 4.41 -27.34
CA THR A 231 10.46 5.52 -26.90
C THR A 231 10.24 5.55 -25.39
N GLY A 232 10.39 4.41 -24.70
CA GLY A 232 10.08 4.23 -23.30
C GLY A 232 8.56 4.15 -23.03
N ALA A 233 7.72 4.00 -24.04
CA ALA A 233 6.29 3.81 -23.86
C ALA A 233 6.03 2.46 -23.16
N LEU A 234 5.10 2.47 -22.18
CA LEU A 234 4.70 1.24 -21.50
C LEU A 234 3.93 0.34 -22.46
N GLU A 235 4.24 -0.95 -22.45
CA GLU A 235 3.64 -1.94 -23.33
C GLU A 235 3.57 -3.32 -22.66
N ALA A 236 2.80 -4.23 -23.26
CA ALA A 236 2.80 -5.63 -22.84
C ALA A 236 4.15 -6.32 -23.17
N PRO A 237 4.57 -7.32 -22.38
CA PRO A 237 3.85 -7.90 -21.24
C PRO A 237 4.10 -7.16 -19.92
N ALA A 238 3.13 -7.28 -19.00
CA ALA A 238 3.28 -6.92 -17.60
C ALA A 238 3.38 -8.16 -16.71
N SER A 239 3.99 -8.02 -15.53
CA SER A 239 4.20 -9.15 -14.62
C SER A 239 4.44 -8.68 -13.19
N VAL A 240 4.15 -9.53 -12.21
CA VAL A 240 4.73 -9.42 -10.87
C VAL A 240 5.96 -10.33 -10.80
N TYR A 241 7.09 -9.76 -10.39
CA TYR A 241 8.27 -10.55 -10.05
C TYR A 241 8.29 -10.83 -8.55
N LEU A 242 8.64 -12.06 -8.19
CA LEU A 242 8.74 -12.53 -6.82
C LEU A 242 10.11 -13.14 -6.59
N ALA A 243 10.89 -12.59 -5.67
CA ALA A 243 12.16 -13.15 -5.23
C ALA A 243 11.99 -13.82 -3.86
N VAL A 244 12.44 -15.06 -3.71
CA VAL A 244 12.37 -15.82 -2.46
C VAL A 244 13.76 -16.30 -2.07
N SER A 245 14.18 -15.98 -0.85
CA SER A 245 15.53 -16.35 -0.38
C SER A 245 15.69 -17.85 -0.23
N THR A 246 16.92 -18.34 -0.45
CA THR A 246 17.27 -19.75 -0.25
C THR A 246 17.76 -20.05 1.17
N SER A 247 17.96 -19.01 1.98
CA SER A 247 18.40 -19.09 3.39
C SER A 247 17.70 -18.02 4.23
N SER A 248 18.02 -17.96 5.51
CA SER A 248 17.53 -16.93 6.44
C SER A 248 18.25 -15.58 6.32
N GLU A 249 19.30 -15.48 5.49
CA GLU A 249 20.08 -14.26 5.29
C GLU A 249 19.44 -13.37 4.22
N ALA A 250 19.21 -12.09 4.52
CA ALA A 250 18.77 -11.10 3.53
C ALA A 250 19.85 -10.88 2.44
N LEU A 251 21.12 -10.94 2.82
CA LEU A 251 22.28 -10.85 1.89
C LEU A 251 22.52 -12.14 1.09
N GLY A 252 21.70 -13.17 1.27
CA GLY A 252 21.87 -14.48 0.65
C GLY A 252 21.53 -14.53 -0.84
N SER A 253 21.22 -15.75 -1.29
CA SER A 253 20.79 -15.99 -2.68
C SER A 253 19.26 -16.09 -2.73
N TYR A 254 18.68 -15.67 -3.86
CA TYR A 254 17.24 -15.70 -4.11
C TYR A 254 16.91 -16.44 -5.39
N ASN A 255 15.81 -17.17 -5.36
CA ASN A 255 15.12 -17.66 -6.54
C ASN A 255 14.15 -16.57 -6.99
N VAL A 256 14.22 -16.16 -8.26
CA VAL A 256 13.36 -15.13 -8.83
C VAL A 256 12.34 -15.79 -9.75
N TYR A 257 11.07 -15.54 -9.47
CA TYR A 257 9.93 -16.04 -10.22
C TYR A 257 9.21 -14.91 -10.94
N ARG A 258 8.47 -15.24 -11.99
CA ARG A 258 7.61 -14.34 -12.74
C ARG A 258 6.18 -14.86 -12.74
N ILE A 259 5.23 -14.00 -12.41
CA ILE A 259 3.78 -14.18 -12.52
C ILE A 259 3.32 -13.25 -13.65
N ASP A 260 2.67 -13.77 -14.67
CA ASP A 260 2.12 -12.95 -15.76
C ASP A 260 0.87 -12.23 -15.27
N THR A 261 0.80 -10.92 -15.48
CA THR A 261 -0.35 -10.07 -15.14
C THR A 261 -0.86 -9.30 -16.37
N THR A 262 -0.46 -9.75 -17.56
CA THR A 262 -0.91 -9.15 -18.82
C THR A 262 -2.39 -9.45 -19.10
N ASP A 263 -2.88 -10.58 -18.62
CA ASP A 263 -4.28 -11.02 -18.63
C ASP A 263 -5.02 -10.75 -19.95
N ALA A 264 -4.36 -11.06 -21.09
CA ALA A 264 -4.83 -10.73 -22.43
C ALA A 264 -6.25 -11.23 -22.76
N ASP A 265 -6.78 -12.18 -21.98
CA ASP A 265 -8.13 -12.74 -22.13
C ASP A 265 -9.20 -11.92 -21.37
N HIS A 266 -8.80 -10.94 -20.56
CA HIS A 266 -9.72 -10.09 -19.82
C HIS A 266 -10.22 -8.92 -20.69
N PRO A 267 -11.40 -8.37 -20.40
CA PRO A 267 -11.88 -7.17 -21.09
C PRO A 267 -10.88 -6.00 -20.94
N ASN A 268 -10.73 -5.22 -22.00
CA ASN A 268 -9.85 -4.06 -22.08
C ASN A 268 -8.34 -4.34 -21.95
N CYS A 269 -7.92 -5.61 -21.83
CA CYS A 269 -6.50 -5.96 -21.81
C CYS A 269 -5.88 -6.05 -23.22
N PRO A 270 -4.56 -5.87 -23.40
CA PRO A 270 -3.52 -6.19 -22.40
C PRO A 270 -3.48 -5.23 -21.22
N CYS A 271 -3.23 -5.81 -20.03
CA CYS A 271 -3.32 -5.14 -18.75
C CYS A 271 -2.01 -5.20 -17.95
N PHE A 272 -2.00 -4.53 -16.81
CA PHE A 272 -0.97 -4.69 -15.79
C PHE A 272 -1.62 -4.82 -14.41
N GLY A 273 -0.94 -5.52 -13.52
CA GLY A 273 -1.32 -5.62 -12.10
C GLY A 273 -0.58 -4.57 -11.30
N ASP A 274 -1.30 -3.52 -10.95
CA ASP A 274 -0.81 -2.41 -10.13
C ASP A 274 -0.73 -2.81 -8.65
N GLN A 275 0.23 -2.23 -7.91
CA GLN A 275 0.39 -2.39 -6.46
C GLN A 275 0.34 -3.86 -5.99
N PRO A 276 1.38 -4.68 -6.20
CA PRO A 276 1.38 -6.08 -5.79
C PRO A 276 1.39 -6.21 -4.25
N LEU A 277 0.20 -6.16 -3.65
CA LEU A 277 -0.03 -6.33 -2.20
C LEU A 277 0.21 -7.79 -1.81
N ILE A 278 0.91 -8.02 -0.69
CA ILE A 278 1.36 -9.35 -0.29
C ILE A 278 0.82 -9.80 1.06
N GLY A 279 0.67 -11.12 1.21
CA GLY A 279 0.33 -11.78 2.46
C GLY A 279 0.80 -13.23 2.47
N ALA A 280 0.73 -13.86 3.64
CA ALA A 280 1.14 -15.25 3.79
C ALA A 280 0.43 -15.92 4.96
N ASP A 281 -0.02 -17.17 4.73
CA ASP A 281 -0.44 -18.07 5.78
C ASP A 281 0.60 -19.19 6.02
N LYS A 282 0.20 -20.24 6.71
CA LYS A 282 1.06 -21.42 6.96
C LYS A 282 1.53 -22.10 5.68
N ASN A 283 0.74 -22.10 4.63
CA ASN A 283 0.90 -22.94 3.44
C ASN A 283 1.19 -22.15 2.17
N GLY A 284 0.62 -20.95 2.05
CA GLY A 284 0.62 -20.12 0.85
C GLY A 284 1.33 -18.79 1.03
N PHE A 285 1.77 -18.27 -0.11
CA PHE A 285 2.13 -16.88 -0.31
C PHE A 285 1.16 -16.28 -1.34
N PHE A 286 0.63 -15.11 -1.04
CA PHE A 286 -0.46 -14.49 -1.78
C PHE A 286 -0.03 -13.12 -2.28
N VAL A 287 -0.39 -12.83 -3.52
CA VAL A 287 -0.25 -11.50 -4.12
C VAL A 287 -1.62 -11.07 -4.59
N SER A 288 -2.00 -9.83 -4.29
CA SER A 288 -3.18 -9.20 -4.87
C SER A 288 -2.76 -7.96 -5.63
N THR A 289 -3.38 -7.71 -6.78
CA THR A 289 -3.13 -6.52 -7.61
C THR A 289 -4.45 -5.85 -7.98
N ALA A 290 -4.38 -4.56 -8.33
CA ALA A 290 -5.44 -3.85 -9.02
C ALA A 290 -5.16 -3.93 -10.53
N GLU A 291 -6.06 -4.50 -11.31
CA GLU A 291 -5.85 -4.68 -12.75
C GLU A 291 -6.34 -3.46 -13.54
N TYR A 292 -5.44 -2.90 -14.36
CA TYR A 292 -5.71 -1.80 -15.28
C TYR A 292 -5.22 -2.11 -16.68
N ASP A 293 -5.83 -1.50 -17.70
CA ASP A 293 -5.38 -1.59 -19.09
C ASP A 293 -4.03 -0.89 -19.34
N LEU A 294 -3.31 -1.36 -20.35
CA LEU A 294 -2.06 -0.76 -20.82
C LEU A 294 -2.25 0.26 -21.94
N ASP A 295 -3.38 0.22 -22.66
CA ASP A 295 -3.65 1.12 -23.77
C ASP A 295 -5.16 1.45 -23.88
N PRO A 296 -5.58 2.69 -23.52
CA PRO A 296 -4.76 3.75 -22.93
C PRO A 296 -4.41 3.44 -21.48
N PHE A 297 -3.17 3.69 -21.09
CA PHE A 297 -2.62 3.28 -19.80
C PHE A 297 -3.49 3.74 -18.62
N GLY A 298 -3.96 2.78 -17.82
CA GLY A 298 -4.73 3.02 -16.60
C GLY A 298 -6.14 3.58 -16.79
N ALA A 299 -6.67 3.64 -18.00
CA ALA A 299 -7.99 4.24 -18.27
C ALA A 299 -9.16 3.38 -17.78
N ASN A 300 -8.98 2.05 -17.76
CA ASN A 300 -10.01 1.11 -17.34
C ASN A 300 -9.53 0.22 -16.21
N PHE A 301 -10.31 0.16 -15.14
CA PHE A 301 -10.11 -0.73 -14.00
C PHE A 301 -10.93 -2.01 -14.18
N ASN A 302 -10.27 -3.17 -14.16
CA ASN A 302 -10.89 -4.48 -14.32
C ASN A 302 -11.15 -5.22 -13.00
N GLY A 303 -10.78 -4.62 -11.88
CA GLY A 303 -10.98 -5.16 -10.54
C GLY A 303 -9.74 -5.78 -9.92
N PRO A 304 -9.84 -6.15 -8.63
CA PRO A 304 -8.74 -6.81 -7.93
C PRO A 304 -8.53 -8.23 -8.45
N GLN A 305 -7.26 -8.66 -8.42
CA GLN A 305 -6.81 -10.01 -8.76
C GLN A 305 -6.14 -10.64 -7.55
N ILE A 306 -6.21 -11.97 -7.39
CA ILE A 306 -5.49 -12.72 -6.35
C ILE A 306 -4.69 -13.83 -7.02
N TYR A 307 -3.41 -13.91 -6.69
CA TYR A 307 -2.48 -14.96 -7.10
C TYR A 307 -2.03 -15.73 -5.86
N ALA A 308 -2.33 -17.03 -5.78
CA ALA A 308 -2.00 -17.87 -4.64
C ALA A 308 -0.99 -18.94 -5.04
N MET A 309 0.08 -19.09 -4.27
CA MET A 309 1.20 -19.99 -4.56
C MET A 309 1.59 -20.79 -3.31
N SER A 310 2.14 -21.99 -3.51
CA SER A 310 2.69 -22.79 -2.40
C SER A 310 3.98 -22.18 -1.86
N LYS A 311 4.02 -21.77 -0.58
CA LYS A 311 5.25 -21.33 0.10
C LYS A 311 6.36 -22.36 -0.05
N LYS A 312 6.05 -23.64 0.22
CA LYS A 312 7.01 -24.75 0.13
C LYS A 312 7.62 -24.90 -1.27
N ALA A 313 6.84 -24.72 -2.34
CA ALA A 313 7.35 -24.79 -3.70
C ALA A 313 8.31 -23.61 -3.99
N LEU A 314 7.91 -22.39 -3.59
CA LEU A 314 8.72 -21.19 -3.74
C LEU A 314 10.07 -21.30 -3.03
N GLU A 315 10.08 -21.74 -1.79
CA GLU A 315 11.28 -21.88 -0.96
C GLU A 315 12.25 -22.94 -1.49
N SER A 316 11.73 -24.04 -2.03
CA SER A 316 12.54 -25.13 -2.58
C SER A 316 13.11 -24.83 -3.98
N GLY A 317 12.70 -23.74 -4.62
CA GLY A 317 13.04 -23.47 -6.02
C GLY A 317 12.26 -24.34 -7.01
N SER A 318 11.19 -24.98 -6.56
CA SER A 318 10.37 -25.85 -7.41
C SER A 318 9.41 -25.03 -8.27
N LEU A 319 9.08 -25.56 -9.43
CA LEU A 319 8.05 -25.01 -10.31
C LEU A 319 6.68 -25.45 -9.78
N GLY A 320 6.06 -24.62 -8.96
CA GLY A 320 4.68 -24.81 -8.50
C GLY A 320 3.66 -24.22 -9.47
N SER A 321 2.39 -24.33 -9.12
CA SER A 321 1.30 -23.65 -9.82
C SER A 321 1.01 -22.31 -9.14
N VAL A 322 0.67 -21.31 -9.95
CA VAL A 322 -0.03 -20.11 -9.52
C VAL A 322 -1.53 -20.36 -9.69
N VAL A 323 -2.29 -20.21 -8.63
CA VAL A 323 -3.76 -20.17 -8.70
C VAL A 323 -4.14 -18.69 -8.83
N HIS A 324 -4.65 -18.29 -9.99
CA HIS A 324 -5.12 -16.94 -10.26
C HIS A 324 -6.64 -16.90 -10.10
N ILE A 325 -7.14 -15.97 -9.30
CA ILE A 325 -8.55 -15.72 -9.04
C ILE A 325 -8.88 -14.31 -9.50
N SER A 326 -9.66 -14.20 -10.58
CA SER A 326 -10.07 -12.96 -11.21
C SER A 326 -11.59 -12.75 -11.13
N GLY A 327 -12.06 -11.56 -11.50
CA GLY A 327 -13.49 -11.24 -11.52
C GLY A 327 -14.12 -11.20 -10.13
N ILE A 328 -13.35 -10.80 -9.12
CA ILE A 328 -13.77 -10.75 -7.71
C ILE A 328 -14.20 -9.36 -7.26
N THR A 329 -14.38 -8.42 -8.18
CA THR A 329 -14.90 -7.08 -7.86
C THR A 329 -16.19 -7.20 -7.06
N HIS A 330 -16.20 -6.62 -5.85
CA HIS A 330 -17.37 -6.64 -5.00
C HIS A 330 -17.91 -5.22 -4.85
N ALA A 331 -19.22 -5.07 -5.06
CA ALA A 331 -19.90 -3.78 -5.06
C ALA A 331 -21.07 -3.73 -4.08
N ILE A 332 -21.26 -2.57 -3.45
CA ILE A 332 -22.44 -2.20 -2.69
C ILE A 332 -22.96 -0.86 -3.22
N GLY A 333 -24.13 -0.89 -3.87
CA GLY A 333 -24.64 0.28 -4.57
C GLY A 333 -23.72 0.67 -5.73
N THR A 334 -23.23 1.90 -5.72
CA THR A 334 -22.29 2.41 -6.72
C THR A 334 -20.82 2.30 -6.30
N ARG A 335 -20.54 1.84 -5.08
CA ARG A 335 -19.17 1.69 -4.55
C ARG A 335 -18.66 0.28 -4.76
N THR A 336 -17.39 0.15 -5.08
CA THR A 336 -16.73 -1.12 -5.29
C THR A 336 -15.38 -1.17 -4.59
N THR A 337 -14.90 -2.38 -4.33
CA THR A 337 -13.54 -2.60 -3.81
C THR A 337 -12.54 -2.39 -4.94
N GLY A 338 -11.57 -1.48 -4.74
CA GLY A 338 -10.46 -1.27 -5.67
C GLY A 338 -9.27 -2.18 -5.35
N THR A 339 -9.03 -2.45 -4.08
CA THR A 339 -7.95 -3.31 -3.61
C THR A 339 -8.46 -4.36 -2.63
N VAL A 340 -7.82 -5.53 -2.61
CA VAL A 340 -8.08 -6.63 -1.66
C VAL A 340 -6.75 -6.97 -0.98
N GLN A 341 -6.51 -6.41 0.22
CA GLN A 341 -5.23 -6.50 0.91
C GLN A 341 -5.09 -7.85 1.63
N PRO A 342 -4.13 -8.73 1.25
CA PRO A 342 -3.83 -9.97 1.98
C PRO A 342 -3.23 -9.68 3.35
N SER A 343 -3.39 -10.61 4.30
CA SER A 343 -2.81 -10.47 5.63
C SER A 343 -1.38 -10.99 5.71
N MET A 344 -0.51 -10.26 6.41
CA MET A 344 0.85 -10.71 6.71
C MET A 344 0.93 -11.28 8.14
N ALA A 345 1.34 -12.53 8.26
CA ALA A 345 1.55 -13.19 9.54
C ALA A 345 2.97 -12.93 10.08
N GLN A 346 3.28 -11.69 10.43
CA GLN A 346 4.61 -11.21 10.84
C GLN A 346 5.20 -11.94 12.05
N VAL A 347 4.37 -12.57 12.87
CA VAL A 347 4.77 -13.28 14.09
C VAL A 347 4.43 -14.78 14.04
N ALA A 348 4.28 -15.35 12.84
CA ALA A 348 3.96 -16.75 12.59
C ALA A 348 2.64 -17.23 13.25
N GLN A 349 1.66 -16.36 13.36
CA GLN A 349 0.32 -16.68 13.85
C GLN A 349 -0.62 -16.89 12.67
N PHE A 350 -1.06 -18.12 12.47
CA PHE A 350 -1.85 -18.54 11.31
C PHE A 350 -3.17 -19.17 11.76
N ASP A 351 -4.20 -19.07 10.92
CA ASP A 351 -5.41 -19.89 11.06
C ASP A 351 -5.25 -21.22 10.31
N ALA A 352 -5.07 -22.29 11.05
CA ALA A 352 -4.94 -23.65 10.49
C ALA A 352 -6.29 -24.31 10.19
N SER A 353 -7.41 -23.67 10.48
CA SER A 353 -8.75 -24.22 10.19
C SER A 353 -8.96 -24.43 8.70
N ASN A 354 -9.85 -25.34 8.32
CA ASN A 354 -10.22 -25.66 6.93
C ASN A 354 -9.04 -26.05 6.02
N GLY A 355 -7.98 -26.59 6.58
CA GLY A 355 -6.77 -26.92 5.82
C GLY A 355 -5.88 -25.71 5.53
N GLY A 356 -5.94 -24.69 6.38
CA GLY A 356 -5.29 -23.39 6.25
C GLY A 356 -6.23 -22.34 5.67
N THR A 357 -6.22 -21.17 6.29
CA THR A 357 -7.07 -20.04 5.90
C THR A 357 -6.24 -18.76 5.86
N GLU A 358 -6.18 -18.15 4.69
CA GLU A 358 -5.69 -16.78 4.50
C GLU A 358 -6.86 -15.80 4.54
N TYR A 359 -6.64 -14.65 5.18
CA TYR A 359 -7.62 -13.59 5.26
C TYR A 359 -7.17 -12.34 4.51
N PHE A 360 -8.17 -11.60 4.00
CA PHE A 360 -7.94 -10.32 3.32
C PHE A 360 -8.95 -9.30 3.86
N LEU A 361 -8.59 -8.02 3.79
CA LEU A 361 -9.51 -6.91 4.01
C LEU A 361 -9.56 -6.00 2.79
N SER A 362 -10.71 -5.37 2.55
CA SER A 362 -10.85 -4.31 1.55
C SER A 362 -11.78 -3.21 2.03
N GLY A 363 -11.45 -1.97 1.66
CA GLY A 363 -12.34 -0.83 1.72
C GLY A 363 -13.20 -0.72 0.45
N TYR A 364 -14.00 0.32 0.37
CA TYR A 364 -14.79 0.68 -0.79
C TYR A 364 -14.33 2.04 -1.30
N ASP A 365 -13.18 2.03 -1.92
CA ASP A 365 -12.40 3.17 -2.37
C ASP A 365 -12.78 3.65 -3.78
N CYS A 366 -13.46 2.81 -4.56
CA CYS A 366 -13.84 3.09 -5.93
C CYS A 366 -15.34 3.31 -6.12
N SER A 367 -15.71 4.02 -7.20
CA SER A 367 -17.08 4.11 -7.73
C SER A 367 -17.15 3.56 -9.15
N LEU A 368 -18.24 2.85 -9.46
CA LEU A 368 -18.50 2.41 -10.84
C LEU A 368 -18.89 3.62 -11.72
N PRO A 369 -18.57 3.58 -13.06
CA PRO A 369 -18.01 2.43 -13.78
C PRO A 369 -16.48 2.37 -13.82
N ALA A 370 -15.75 3.42 -13.53
CA ALA A 370 -14.34 3.54 -13.90
C ALA A 370 -13.38 3.65 -12.70
N CYS A 371 -13.71 3.10 -11.56
CA CYS A 371 -12.93 3.25 -10.33
C CYS A 371 -12.59 4.73 -10.00
N ALA A 372 -13.50 5.63 -10.34
CA ALA A 372 -13.41 7.02 -9.88
C ALA A 372 -13.47 7.06 -8.35
N VAL A 373 -12.86 8.06 -7.75
CA VAL A 373 -12.88 8.24 -6.29
C VAL A 373 -14.33 8.27 -5.79
N ALA A 374 -14.67 7.35 -4.89
CA ALA A 374 -16.00 7.26 -4.34
C ALA A 374 -16.28 8.45 -3.40
N SER A 375 -17.42 9.11 -3.53
CA SER A 375 -17.79 10.28 -2.73
C SER A 375 -18.86 9.95 -1.70
N GLY A 376 -18.82 10.66 -0.57
CA GLY A 376 -19.76 10.55 0.55
C GLY A 376 -19.42 9.44 1.54
N PRO A 377 -19.91 9.55 2.78
CA PRO A 377 -19.59 8.60 3.85
C PRO A 377 -20.08 7.21 3.51
N PHE A 378 -19.28 6.22 3.87
CA PHE A 378 -19.57 4.81 3.71
C PHE A 378 -19.22 4.04 4.98
N ASP A 379 -19.98 3.02 5.32
CA ASP A 379 -19.94 2.34 6.61
C ASP A 379 -19.70 0.83 6.51
N LYS A 380 -19.01 0.38 5.45
CA LYS A 380 -18.70 -1.04 5.26
C LYS A 380 -17.24 -1.24 4.87
N ILE A 381 -16.67 -2.31 5.40
CA ILE A 381 -15.48 -2.97 4.87
C ILE A 381 -15.82 -4.41 4.55
N THR A 382 -15.02 -5.09 3.74
CA THR A 382 -15.21 -6.51 3.44
C THR A 382 -14.05 -7.33 3.99
N ILE A 383 -14.37 -8.39 4.72
CA ILE A 383 -13.42 -9.45 5.04
C ILE A 383 -13.58 -10.59 4.03
N TRP A 384 -12.44 -11.11 3.58
CA TRP A 384 -12.38 -12.26 2.68
C TRP A 384 -11.61 -13.37 3.35
N ALA A 385 -11.91 -14.63 2.98
CA ALA A 385 -11.11 -15.79 3.38
C ALA A 385 -10.90 -16.72 2.19
N LEU A 386 -9.64 -17.12 1.98
CA LEU A 386 -9.23 -18.16 1.07
C LEU A 386 -8.88 -19.40 1.88
N THR A 387 -9.74 -20.42 1.85
CA THR A 387 -9.57 -21.65 2.62
C THR A 387 -8.93 -22.77 1.80
N LYS A 388 -8.53 -23.86 2.45
CA LYS A 388 -7.84 -25.01 1.85
C LYS A 388 -6.49 -24.65 1.22
N THR A 389 -5.78 -23.72 1.82
CA THR A 389 -4.49 -23.24 1.32
C THR A 389 -3.43 -24.35 1.30
N ASN A 390 -3.56 -25.40 2.14
CA ASN A 390 -2.70 -26.60 2.09
C ASN A 390 -2.77 -27.32 0.73
N SER A 391 -3.86 -27.14 -0.02
CA SER A 391 -3.99 -27.73 -1.36
C SER A 391 -3.06 -27.10 -2.39
N LEU A 392 -2.53 -25.90 -2.13
CA LEU A 392 -1.58 -25.22 -3.02
C LEU A 392 -0.31 -26.04 -3.28
N SER A 393 0.05 -26.92 -2.34
CA SER A 393 1.20 -27.83 -2.49
C SER A 393 0.91 -29.08 -3.32
N THR A 394 -0.31 -29.25 -3.82
CA THR A 394 -0.73 -30.40 -4.63
C THR A 394 -0.74 -30.05 -6.13
N ASN A 395 -0.79 -31.08 -6.98
CA ASN A 395 -0.91 -30.89 -8.43
C ASN A 395 -2.28 -30.34 -8.86
N ASN A 396 -3.26 -30.35 -7.96
CA ASN A 396 -4.61 -29.89 -8.23
C ASN A 396 -5.16 -29.05 -7.08
N PRO A 397 -4.68 -27.81 -6.89
CA PRO A 397 -5.16 -26.93 -5.85
C PRO A 397 -6.68 -26.70 -5.93
N ASN A 398 -7.35 -26.67 -4.78
CA ASN A 398 -8.80 -26.50 -4.69
C ASN A 398 -9.22 -25.47 -3.64
N VAL A 399 -8.46 -24.39 -3.54
CA VAL A 399 -8.76 -23.24 -2.67
C VAL A 399 -10.17 -22.70 -2.89
N GLN A 400 -10.77 -22.11 -1.85
CA GLN A 400 -12.13 -21.58 -1.91
C GLN A 400 -12.17 -20.17 -1.30
N LEU A 401 -12.63 -19.20 -2.10
CA LEU A 401 -12.77 -17.82 -1.67
C LEU A 401 -14.19 -17.55 -1.18
N SER A 402 -14.30 -16.83 -0.07
CA SER A 402 -15.55 -16.33 0.48
C SER A 402 -15.38 -14.93 1.00
N LEU A 403 -16.50 -14.18 1.14
CA LEU A 403 -16.51 -12.81 1.60
C LEU A 403 -17.67 -12.52 2.56
N GLN A 404 -17.50 -11.48 3.38
CA GLN A 404 -18.56 -10.92 4.23
C GLN A 404 -18.34 -9.43 4.38
N ASP A 405 -19.44 -8.66 4.27
CA ASP A 405 -19.44 -7.23 4.60
C ASP A 405 -19.61 -7.02 6.10
N ILE A 406 -18.79 -6.15 6.66
CA ILE A 406 -18.82 -5.79 8.07
C ILE A 406 -19.19 -4.31 8.17
N THR A 407 -20.16 -3.97 9.02
CA THR A 407 -20.49 -2.59 9.32
C THR A 407 -19.41 -1.99 10.22
N VAL A 408 -18.92 -0.83 9.83
CA VAL A 408 -17.89 -0.04 10.53
C VAL A 408 -18.39 1.37 10.78
N ASN A 409 -17.59 2.18 11.47
CA ASN A 409 -17.84 3.62 11.53
C ASN A 409 -17.79 4.22 10.11
N PRO A 410 -18.49 5.34 9.86
CA PRO A 410 -18.45 5.97 8.55
C PRO A 410 -17.06 6.50 8.19
N TYR A 411 -16.62 6.26 6.96
CA TYR A 411 -15.39 6.83 6.39
C TYR A 411 -15.68 7.45 5.02
N GLU A 412 -14.74 8.25 4.54
CA GLU A 412 -14.82 8.91 3.24
C GLU A 412 -13.41 9.06 2.67
N ASN A 413 -13.29 9.19 1.35
CA ASN A 413 -12.00 9.46 0.73
C ASN A 413 -11.36 10.73 1.29
N PRO A 414 -10.03 10.71 1.49
CA PRO A 414 -9.28 11.83 2.03
C PRO A 414 -9.31 13.05 1.10
N VAL A 415 -8.84 14.18 1.58
CA VAL A 415 -8.69 15.42 0.83
C VAL A 415 -7.21 15.73 0.61
N PRO A 416 -6.83 16.54 -0.39
CA PRO A 416 -5.45 17.00 -0.54
C PRO A 416 -4.95 17.71 0.73
N GLN A 417 -3.77 17.34 1.19
CA GLN A 417 -3.20 17.76 2.47
C GLN A 417 -2.43 19.06 2.34
N VAL A 418 -2.65 19.98 3.25
CA VAL A 418 -1.88 21.22 3.34
C VAL A 418 -0.61 20.97 4.12
N GLN A 419 0.51 21.43 3.63
CA GLN A 419 1.81 21.39 4.30
C GLN A 419 2.30 22.79 4.65
N LYS A 420 3.24 22.89 5.59
CA LYS A 420 3.90 24.14 5.96
C LYS A 420 4.72 24.67 4.79
N ASP A 421 4.59 25.98 4.48
CA ASP A 421 5.42 26.65 3.46
C ASP A 421 6.86 26.84 3.96
N GLY A 422 7.81 26.85 3.01
CA GLY A 422 9.23 27.01 3.30
C GLY A 422 10.08 27.06 2.02
N PRO A 423 11.41 26.94 2.16
CA PRO A 423 12.30 26.89 1.01
C PRO A 423 11.96 25.73 0.07
N ARG A 424 11.67 26.05 -1.18
CA ARG A 424 11.27 25.11 -2.24
C ARG A 424 11.98 25.43 -3.56
N PRO A 425 13.25 25.06 -3.69
CA PRO A 425 14.08 25.45 -4.83
C PRO A 425 13.51 25.12 -6.20
N LEU A 426 12.81 23.98 -6.37
CA LEU A 426 12.15 23.62 -7.63
C LEU A 426 10.92 24.50 -7.87
N GLY A 427 10.03 24.64 -6.89
CA GLY A 427 8.88 25.53 -7.00
C GLY A 427 9.23 26.99 -7.24
N GLU A 428 10.30 27.48 -6.60
CA GLU A 428 10.82 28.84 -6.84
C GLU A 428 11.37 28.98 -8.26
N LEU A 429 12.04 27.95 -8.79
CA LEU A 429 12.57 27.93 -10.15
C LEU A 429 11.44 27.98 -11.20
N VAL A 430 10.38 27.19 -11.00
CA VAL A 430 9.25 27.13 -11.94
C VAL A 430 8.22 28.25 -11.68
N GLY A 431 8.35 28.99 -10.57
CA GLY A 431 7.48 30.10 -10.22
C GLY A 431 6.09 29.69 -9.70
N GLU A 432 5.98 28.47 -9.15
CA GLU A 432 4.73 27.93 -8.62
C GLU A 432 4.70 27.93 -7.08
N PRO A 433 3.51 28.01 -6.43
CA PRO A 433 3.38 28.00 -4.97
C PRO A 433 3.71 26.61 -4.41
N VAL A 434 3.77 26.51 -3.06
CA VAL A 434 3.87 25.21 -2.38
C VAL A 434 2.68 24.34 -2.77
N GLY A 435 2.96 23.10 -3.19
CA GLY A 435 1.94 22.13 -3.58
C GLY A 435 1.13 21.59 -2.39
N VAL A 436 -0.07 21.15 -2.65
CA VAL A 436 -0.81 20.27 -1.72
C VAL A 436 -0.32 18.83 -1.90
N VAL A 437 -0.31 18.07 -0.80
CA VAL A 437 0.18 16.69 -0.80
C VAL A 437 -1.00 15.74 -0.98
N GLU A 438 -0.86 14.77 -1.87
CA GLU A 438 -1.88 13.76 -2.11
C GLU A 438 -1.98 12.78 -0.94
N ALA A 439 -3.20 12.36 -0.60
CA ALA A 439 -3.47 11.38 0.44
C ALA A 439 -4.05 10.08 -0.13
N ASN A 440 -4.01 9.92 -1.46
CA ASN A 440 -4.58 8.80 -2.18
C ASN A 440 -6.10 8.66 -1.94
N ASP A 441 -6.60 7.47 -1.63
CA ASP A 441 -8.00 7.17 -1.40
C ASP A 441 -8.22 6.44 -0.06
N ALA A 442 -9.42 5.92 0.18
CA ALA A 442 -9.76 5.16 1.39
C ALA A 442 -9.50 3.65 1.22
N ARG A 443 -8.47 3.27 0.45
CA ARG A 443 -8.05 1.87 0.31
C ARG A 443 -7.55 1.29 1.62
N MET A 444 -7.74 -0.01 1.80
CA MET A 444 -7.18 -0.72 2.94
C MET A 444 -5.66 -0.73 2.84
N ASN A 445 -4.98 -0.20 3.86
CA ASN A 445 -3.52 -0.27 3.97
C ASN A 445 -3.09 -1.65 4.49
N GLN A 446 -1.79 -1.80 4.83
CA GLN A 446 -1.24 -3.06 5.30
C GLN A 446 -2.14 -3.78 6.30
N VAL A 447 -2.41 -5.06 6.06
CA VAL A 447 -3.15 -5.94 6.97
C VAL A 447 -2.19 -6.90 7.65
N VAL A 448 -2.26 -7.00 8.98
CA VAL A 448 -1.42 -7.90 9.77
C VAL A 448 -2.29 -8.86 10.56
N MET A 449 -1.95 -10.16 10.51
CA MET A 449 -2.55 -11.20 11.36
C MET A 449 -1.68 -11.37 12.61
N ALA A 450 -2.18 -10.94 13.77
CA ALA A 450 -1.50 -11.08 15.05
C ALA A 450 -2.49 -11.11 16.21
N GLY A 451 -2.19 -11.88 17.27
CA GLY A 451 -3.05 -11.98 18.45
C GLY A 451 -4.43 -12.57 18.19
N GLY A 452 -4.64 -13.26 17.07
CA GLY A 452 -5.94 -13.78 16.63
C GLY A 452 -6.82 -12.73 15.95
N TYR A 453 -6.28 -11.56 15.60
CA TYR A 453 -6.98 -10.46 14.95
C TYR A 453 -6.28 -10.05 13.65
N LEU A 454 -7.07 -9.44 12.75
CA LEU A 454 -6.56 -8.68 11.61
C LEU A 454 -6.51 -7.19 11.99
N TRP A 455 -5.36 -6.56 11.76
CA TRP A 455 -5.10 -5.17 12.09
C TRP A 455 -4.85 -4.39 10.81
N SER A 456 -5.57 -3.28 10.62
CA SER A 456 -5.37 -2.40 9.46
C SER A 456 -5.96 -1.01 9.72
N GLY A 457 -5.78 -0.10 8.76
CA GLY A 457 -6.35 1.24 8.74
C GLY A 457 -6.50 1.77 7.33
N ILE A 458 -7.25 2.85 7.21
CA ILE A 458 -7.48 3.59 5.98
C ILE A 458 -7.25 5.08 6.21
N ASN A 459 -6.90 5.80 5.16
CA ASN A 459 -7.02 7.25 5.14
C ASN A 459 -8.50 7.62 5.11
N THR A 460 -8.89 8.61 5.88
CA THR A 460 -10.27 9.09 5.83
C THR A 460 -10.35 10.58 6.14
N LYS A 461 -11.28 11.23 5.45
CA LYS A 461 -11.65 12.60 5.77
C LYS A 461 -12.24 12.67 7.17
N VAL A 462 -11.73 13.58 7.99
CA VAL A 462 -12.27 13.90 9.32
C VAL A 462 -12.63 15.38 9.36
N ASP A 463 -13.68 15.72 10.11
CA ASP A 463 -14.29 17.05 10.12
C ASP A 463 -14.88 17.44 8.74
N PRO A 464 -16.06 17.99 8.63
CA PRO A 464 -16.70 18.27 7.35
C PRO A 464 -15.81 19.13 6.43
N GLY A 465 -15.05 18.47 5.52
CA GLY A 465 -14.28 19.12 4.48
C GLY A 465 -12.93 19.73 4.87
N ALA A 466 -12.41 19.50 6.07
CA ALA A 466 -11.27 20.28 6.55
C ALA A 466 -9.91 19.56 6.56
N ARG A 467 -9.84 18.25 6.83
CA ARG A 467 -8.56 17.54 7.02
C ARG A 467 -8.74 16.01 6.98
N ASP A 468 -7.61 15.31 6.93
CA ASP A 468 -7.57 13.86 6.99
C ASP A 468 -7.15 13.35 8.35
N GLY A 469 -7.64 12.18 8.66
CA GLY A 469 -7.25 11.34 9.75
C GLY A 469 -7.20 9.88 9.31
N ILE A 470 -7.09 9.01 10.26
CA ILE A 470 -7.02 7.57 10.05
C ILE A 470 -8.22 6.94 10.74
N GLU A 471 -8.93 6.03 10.05
CA GLU A 471 -9.77 5.05 10.71
C GLU A 471 -9.03 3.73 10.78
N TYR A 472 -8.95 3.12 11.97
CA TYR A 472 -8.31 1.83 12.18
C TYR A 472 -9.33 0.76 12.56
N PHE A 473 -9.02 -0.48 12.16
CA PHE A 473 -9.85 -1.65 12.39
C PHE A 473 -9.03 -2.77 13.02
N ILE A 474 -9.58 -3.39 14.06
CA ILE A 474 -9.13 -4.65 14.64
C ILE A 474 -10.30 -5.63 14.46
N VAL A 475 -10.14 -6.60 13.59
CA VAL A 475 -11.19 -7.51 13.15
C VAL A 475 -10.92 -8.90 13.72
N SER A 476 -11.92 -9.53 14.33
CA SER A 476 -11.88 -10.95 14.71
C SER A 476 -12.27 -11.81 13.51
N PRO A 477 -11.32 -12.47 12.83
CA PRO A 477 -11.63 -13.32 11.69
C PRO A 477 -12.04 -14.72 12.14
N SER A 478 -12.87 -15.40 11.36
CA SER A 478 -13.10 -16.83 11.43
C SER A 478 -13.65 -17.35 10.10
N ALA A 479 -13.55 -18.66 9.87
CA ALA A 479 -14.13 -19.28 8.68
C ALA A 479 -14.83 -20.61 9.03
N PRO A 480 -15.89 -20.58 9.86
CA PRO A 480 -16.59 -21.80 10.23
C PRO A 480 -17.13 -22.49 8.96
N SER A 481 -16.89 -23.79 8.85
CA SER A 481 -17.30 -24.60 7.69
C SER A 481 -16.74 -24.11 6.34
N GLY A 482 -15.62 -23.37 6.34
CA GLY A 482 -14.96 -22.89 5.14
C GLY A 482 -15.54 -21.61 4.52
N VAL A 483 -16.48 -20.97 5.18
CA VAL A 483 -17.05 -19.67 4.78
C VAL A 483 -16.67 -18.61 5.81
N VAL A 484 -16.18 -17.47 5.34
CA VAL A 484 -15.71 -16.39 6.22
C VAL A 484 -16.82 -15.85 7.12
N SER A 485 -16.46 -15.59 8.38
CA SER A 485 -17.28 -14.86 9.34
C SER A 485 -16.35 -13.98 10.17
N GLY A 486 -16.54 -12.66 10.09
CA GLY A 486 -15.75 -11.68 10.82
C GLY A 486 -16.62 -10.74 11.63
N ALA A 487 -16.03 -10.10 12.61
CA ALA A 487 -16.66 -9.02 13.38
C ALA A 487 -15.62 -8.00 13.81
N ILE A 488 -16.00 -6.74 13.88
CA ILE A 488 -15.15 -5.71 14.51
C ILE A 488 -14.94 -6.10 15.97
N HIS A 489 -13.68 -6.22 16.36
CA HIS A 489 -13.28 -6.29 17.76
C HIS A 489 -13.14 -4.88 18.34
N THR A 490 -12.41 -4.03 17.64
CA THR A 490 -12.23 -2.62 17.99
C THR A 490 -12.07 -1.81 16.70
N GLN A 491 -12.55 -0.60 16.71
CA GLN A 491 -12.33 0.40 15.64
C GLN A 491 -12.29 1.79 16.23
N GLY A 492 -11.70 2.73 15.53
CA GLY A 492 -11.70 4.12 15.97
C GLY A 492 -11.01 5.01 14.97
N TYR A 493 -11.15 6.31 15.22
CA TYR A 493 -10.48 7.34 14.44
C TYR A 493 -9.26 7.87 15.17
N LEU A 494 -8.23 8.22 14.42
CA LEU A 494 -7.11 9.02 14.87
C LEU A 494 -7.10 10.34 14.12
N ALA A 495 -7.15 11.45 14.85
CA ALA A 495 -7.11 12.80 14.29
C ALA A 495 -6.30 13.72 15.21
N ALA A 496 -5.70 14.77 14.65
CA ALA A 496 -4.95 15.78 15.39
C ALA A 496 -5.33 17.19 14.96
N ALA A 497 -5.41 18.12 15.91
CA ALA A 497 -5.83 19.50 15.62
C ALA A 497 -4.89 20.18 14.62
N ASN A 498 -5.44 20.77 13.55
CA ASN A 498 -4.71 21.48 12.50
C ASN A 498 -3.62 20.64 11.82
N ARG A 499 -3.79 19.32 11.74
CA ARG A 499 -2.87 18.38 11.12
C ARG A 499 -3.61 17.36 10.27
N PHE A 500 -2.96 16.87 9.26
CA PHE A 500 -3.36 15.78 8.39
C PHE A 500 -2.56 14.54 8.78
N LEU A 501 -3.23 13.39 8.84
CA LEU A 501 -2.62 12.09 9.11
C LEU A 501 -2.98 11.16 7.96
N SER A 502 -1.99 10.44 7.41
CA SER A 502 -2.20 9.57 6.24
C SER A 502 -1.25 8.39 6.20
N PHE A 503 -1.59 7.41 5.37
CA PHE A 503 -0.81 6.21 5.08
C PHE A 503 -0.48 5.41 6.34
N PRO A 504 -1.50 4.93 7.10
CA PRO A 504 -1.28 4.14 8.30
C PRO A 504 -0.71 2.77 7.98
N SER A 505 0.27 2.33 8.76
CA SER A 505 0.75 0.96 8.77
C SER A 505 0.86 0.45 10.20
N ILE A 506 0.23 -0.68 10.49
CA ILE A 506 0.21 -1.25 11.84
C ILE A 506 1.09 -2.50 11.87
N GLY A 507 2.15 -2.45 12.68
CA GLY A 507 2.94 -3.62 13.04
C GLY A 507 2.54 -4.10 14.43
N VAL A 508 2.42 -5.42 14.63
CA VAL A 508 1.99 -6.01 15.91
C VAL A 508 2.94 -7.14 16.29
N ASN A 509 3.45 -7.11 17.53
CA ASN A 509 4.34 -8.13 18.06
C ASN A 509 3.56 -9.39 18.52
N ALA A 510 4.28 -10.43 18.89
CA ALA A 510 3.67 -11.71 19.32
C ALA A 510 2.81 -11.60 20.58
N ALA A 511 2.97 -10.55 21.40
CA ALA A 511 2.17 -10.28 22.59
C ALA A 511 0.84 -9.54 22.27
N GLY A 512 0.60 -9.16 21.01
CA GLY A 512 -0.58 -8.41 20.61
C GLY A 512 -0.48 -6.90 20.90
N HIS A 513 0.74 -6.38 21.09
CA HIS A 513 1.00 -4.96 21.21
C HIS A 513 1.60 -4.44 19.91
N GLY A 514 1.17 -3.27 19.48
CA GLY A 514 1.54 -2.73 18.17
C GLY A 514 1.93 -1.26 18.19
N ILE A 515 2.44 -0.85 17.05
CA ILE A 515 2.65 0.54 16.65
C ILE A 515 1.92 0.77 15.35
N MET A 516 1.18 1.86 15.27
CA MET A 516 0.71 2.42 14.00
C MET A 516 1.64 3.57 13.62
N ALA A 517 2.35 3.42 12.51
CA ALA A 517 3.15 4.45 11.88
C ALA A 517 2.32 5.13 10.79
N PHE A 518 2.58 6.42 10.54
CA PHE A 518 1.88 7.22 9.54
C PHE A 518 2.62 8.52 9.24
N SER A 519 2.30 9.16 8.12
CA SER A 519 2.75 10.50 7.79
C SER A 519 1.90 11.55 8.49
N LEU A 520 2.53 12.63 8.96
CA LEU A 520 1.87 13.76 9.59
C LEU A 520 2.38 15.08 8.99
N MET A 521 1.45 15.95 8.60
CA MET A 521 1.78 17.28 8.11
C MET A 521 0.68 18.28 8.48
N GLY A 522 0.89 19.56 8.18
CA GLY A 522 -0.12 20.59 8.42
C GLY A 522 0.41 22.00 8.11
N PRO A 523 -0.42 23.04 8.23
CA PRO A 523 -0.02 24.43 7.95
C PRO A 523 1.20 24.90 8.77
N ASN A 524 1.47 24.23 9.91
CA ASN A 524 2.58 24.56 10.80
C ASN A 524 3.61 23.42 10.91
N ASP A 525 3.38 22.31 10.23
CA ASP A 525 4.25 21.13 10.29
C ASP A 525 4.65 20.71 8.86
N TYR A 526 5.93 20.54 8.62
CA TYR A 526 6.44 19.90 7.42
C TYR A 526 6.11 18.40 7.43
N PRO A 527 6.08 17.74 6.26
CA PRO A 527 5.84 16.30 6.19
C PRO A 527 6.82 15.51 7.05
N SER A 528 6.30 14.80 8.04
CA SER A 528 7.00 14.22 9.19
C SER A 528 6.60 12.77 9.42
N SER A 529 7.50 11.96 9.97
CA SER A 529 7.21 10.59 10.43
C SER A 529 6.59 10.61 11.82
N ALA A 530 5.48 9.89 12.00
CA ALA A 530 4.77 9.84 13.27
C ALA A 530 4.31 8.42 13.63
N GLN A 531 4.02 8.21 14.91
CA GLN A 531 3.51 6.94 15.44
C GLN A 531 2.52 7.14 16.59
N ILE A 532 1.76 6.06 16.85
CA ILE A 532 0.99 5.89 18.09
C ILE A 532 1.00 4.42 18.52
N ALA A 533 0.95 4.18 19.82
CA ALA A 533 0.85 2.83 20.36
C ALA A 533 -0.54 2.23 20.10
N MET A 534 -0.57 0.94 19.74
CA MET A 534 -1.75 0.15 19.45
C MET A 534 -1.86 -1.06 20.38
N GLY A 535 -3.06 -1.37 20.80
CA GLY A 535 -3.39 -2.59 21.51
C GLY A 535 -4.75 -3.12 21.06
N ALA A 536 -5.20 -4.27 21.55
CA ALA A 536 -6.51 -4.81 21.23
C ALA A 536 -7.66 -3.85 21.56
N GLY A 537 -7.47 -2.91 22.49
CA GLY A 537 -8.40 -1.83 22.81
C GLY A 537 -8.33 -0.61 21.88
N GLY A 538 -7.48 -0.62 20.86
CA GLY A 538 -7.28 0.45 19.89
C GLY A 538 -6.02 1.30 20.16
N ALA A 539 -5.98 2.48 19.54
CA ALA A 539 -4.90 3.45 19.71
C ALA A 539 -4.89 4.05 21.13
N SER A 540 -3.71 4.28 21.69
CA SER A 540 -3.57 4.78 23.08
C SER A 540 -2.39 5.75 23.23
N GLY A 541 -2.54 6.69 24.15
CA GLY A 541 -1.53 7.71 24.43
C GLY A 541 -1.55 8.88 23.45
N ASN A 542 -0.40 9.51 23.28
CA ASN A 542 -0.21 10.64 22.38
C ASN A 542 0.35 10.20 21.03
N ILE A 543 -0.01 10.92 19.98
CA ILE A 543 0.73 10.86 18.71
C ILE A 543 2.15 11.37 18.98
N GLN A 544 3.14 10.63 18.54
CA GLN A 544 4.55 10.99 18.65
C GLN A 544 5.10 11.29 17.25
N ILE A 545 5.56 12.52 17.03
CA ILE A 545 6.41 12.81 15.86
C ILE A 545 7.78 12.25 16.17
N VAL A 546 8.18 11.19 15.48
CA VAL A 546 9.45 10.49 15.68
C VAL A 546 10.59 11.09 14.86
N ARG A 547 10.23 11.72 13.73
CA ARG A 547 11.15 12.49 12.91
C ARG A 547 10.40 13.67 12.31
N GLN A 548 10.80 14.90 12.65
CA GLN A 548 10.23 16.09 12.06
C GLN A 548 10.78 16.33 10.65
N GLY A 549 9.91 16.74 9.74
CA GLY A 549 10.31 17.25 8.43
C GLY A 549 11.05 18.60 8.54
N PHE A 550 11.92 18.86 7.59
CA PHE A 550 12.80 20.04 7.57
C PHE A 550 12.34 21.12 6.60
N ARG A 551 11.56 20.77 5.59
CA ARG A 551 11.06 21.66 4.54
C ARG A 551 9.80 21.08 3.90
N PRO A 552 9.09 21.83 3.02
CA PRO A 552 7.97 21.27 2.28
C PRO A 552 8.43 20.19 1.30
N GLU A 553 7.51 19.31 0.92
CA GLU A 553 7.62 18.51 -0.29
C GLU A 553 7.74 19.47 -1.49
N ASP A 554 8.79 19.28 -2.29
CA ASP A 554 9.17 20.16 -3.41
C ASP A 554 9.68 19.29 -4.56
N GLY A 555 8.99 18.19 -4.84
CA GLY A 555 9.29 17.31 -5.94
C GLY A 555 8.59 17.71 -7.23
N PHE A 556 8.97 17.07 -8.33
CA PHE A 556 8.47 17.42 -9.66
C PHE A 556 6.96 17.19 -9.81
N THR A 557 6.40 16.23 -9.08
CA THR A 557 4.96 15.94 -9.13
C THR A 557 4.11 17.06 -8.54
N CYS A 558 4.70 17.94 -7.71
CA CYS A 558 4.02 19.07 -7.10
C CYS A 558 3.63 20.17 -8.12
N TYR A 559 4.21 20.21 -9.32
CA TYR A 559 4.20 21.39 -10.19
C TYR A 559 3.59 21.11 -11.56
N ALA A 560 2.62 21.95 -11.93
CA ALA A 560 1.91 21.82 -13.21
C ALA A 560 2.82 22.03 -14.43
N SER A 561 3.92 22.79 -14.30
CA SER A 561 4.94 22.93 -15.34
C SER A 561 5.65 21.63 -15.67
N GLU A 562 5.73 20.68 -14.69
CA GLU A 562 6.42 19.40 -14.85
C GLU A 562 5.46 18.28 -15.28
N VAL A 563 4.28 18.21 -14.66
CA VAL A 563 3.36 17.07 -14.83
C VAL A 563 2.03 17.44 -15.45
N GLY A 564 1.76 18.72 -15.66
CA GLY A 564 0.53 19.21 -16.27
C GLY A 564 -0.51 19.72 -15.26
N PRO A 565 -1.65 20.22 -15.77
CA PRO A 565 -2.71 20.78 -14.92
C PRO A 565 -3.25 19.76 -13.91
N GLY A 566 -3.50 20.22 -12.69
CA GLY A 566 -3.99 19.38 -11.60
C GLY A 566 -2.87 18.71 -10.79
N ALA A 567 -1.60 19.12 -10.98
CA ALA A 567 -0.46 18.63 -10.22
C ALA A 567 -0.71 18.68 -8.71
N LYS A 568 -0.33 17.60 -8.03
CA LYS A 568 -0.28 17.46 -6.58
C LYS A 568 1.03 16.78 -6.23
N CYS A 569 1.62 17.13 -5.09
CA CYS A 569 2.77 16.39 -4.61
C CYS A 569 2.37 14.95 -4.35
N ARG A 570 2.89 14.01 -5.15
CA ARG A 570 2.69 12.58 -4.91
C ARG A 570 3.36 12.20 -3.60
N TRP A 571 2.65 11.44 -2.79
CA TRP A 571 3.12 10.98 -1.49
C TRP A 571 2.82 9.50 -1.36
N GLY A 572 3.76 8.70 -0.86
CA GLY A 572 3.76 7.25 -0.91
C GLY A 572 2.40 6.59 -0.75
N ASP A 573 2.14 5.58 -1.55
CA ASP A 573 0.88 4.84 -1.49
C ASP A 573 0.70 4.09 -0.17
N TYR A 574 1.78 3.92 0.59
CA TYR A 574 1.79 3.22 1.86
C TYR A 574 3.03 3.53 2.70
N SER A 575 2.90 3.37 4.01
CA SER A 575 4.00 3.20 4.96
C SER A 575 4.20 1.72 5.27
N ALA A 576 5.20 1.36 6.07
CA ALA A 576 5.44 -0.01 6.47
C ALA A 576 5.70 -0.13 7.98
N SER A 577 5.15 -1.18 8.60
CA SER A 577 5.42 -1.54 10.00
C SER A 577 5.49 -3.06 10.16
N VAL A 578 6.48 -3.54 10.88
CA VAL A 578 6.77 -4.97 11.05
C VAL A 578 6.92 -5.30 12.52
N GLY A 579 5.98 -6.10 13.04
CA GLY A 579 6.12 -6.71 14.36
C GLY A 579 7.10 -7.88 14.35
N THR A 580 7.98 -7.96 15.34
CA THR A 580 8.97 -9.03 15.44
C THR A 580 8.65 -10.00 16.59
N PRO A 581 9.10 -11.26 16.50
CA PRO A 581 8.97 -12.19 17.62
C PRO A 581 9.71 -11.74 18.88
N SER A 582 10.73 -10.89 18.75
CA SER A 582 11.47 -10.32 19.90
C SER A 582 10.70 -9.24 20.68
N GLY A 583 9.52 -8.83 20.19
CA GLY A 583 8.65 -7.87 20.87
C GLY A 583 8.73 -6.44 20.35
N GLN A 584 9.67 -6.12 19.49
CA GLN A 584 9.79 -4.81 18.85
C GLN A 584 8.89 -4.71 17.60
N VAL A 585 8.55 -3.48 17.24
CA VAL A 585 7.96 -3.11 15.95
C VAL A 585 8.92 -2.15 15.26
N PHE A 586 9.30 -2.48 14.04
CA PHE A 586 10.07 -1.62 13.15
C PHE A 586 9.12 -0.93 12.20
N SER A 587 9.32 0.36 11.98
CA SER A 587 8.48 1.14 11.07
C SER A 587 9.32 1.96 10.11
N ALA A 588 8.77 2.24 8.93
CA ALA A 588 9.33 3.14 7.93
C ALA A 588 8.21 4.00 7.35
N THR A 589 8.45 5.31 7.27
CA THR A 589 7.54 6.25 6.60
C THR A 589 8.33 7.23 5.76
N GLU A 590 7.69 7.76 4.74
CA GLU A 590 8.17 8.92 4.02
C GLU A 590 8.13 10.17 4.90
N TYR A 591 9.12 11.05 4.72
CA TYR A 591 9.20 12.37 5.31
C TYR A 591 10.14 13.26 4.48
N ILE A 592 10.22 14.54 4.75
CA ILE A 592 11.16 15.42 4.05
C ILE A 592 12.38 15.68 4.91
N GLY A 593 13.50 15.08 4.53
CA GLY A 593 14.79 15.17 5.21
C GLY A 593 15.53 16.50 4.97
N ASP A 594 16.65 16.68 5.68
CA ASP A 594 17.46 17.91 5.59
C ASP A 594 18.38 17.94 4.36
N ASN A 595 18.93 16.78 3.96
CA ASN A 595 20.04 16.70 3.01
C ASN A 595 19.75 15.96 1.71
N SER A 596 18.60 15.41 1.53
CA SER A 596 18.29 14.37 0.55
C SER A 596 17.64 14.91 -0.70
N ARG A 597 18.22 15.95 -1.30
CA ARG A 597 17.64 16.56 -2.48
C ARG A 597 18.46 16.27 -3.74
N THR A 598 17.76 15.82 -4.80
CA THR A 598 18.23 16.01 -6.17
C THR A 598 17.58 17.28 -6.77
N PHE A 599 17.79 17.50 -8.06
CA PHE A 599 17.09 18.59 -8.76
C PHE A 599 15.56 18.39 -8.76
N PHE A 600 15.10 17.12 -8.89
CA PHE A 600 13.69 16.81 -9.13
C PHE A 600 12.87 16.52 -7.89
N ALA A 601 13.47 15.99 -6.82
CA ALA A 601 12.72 15.61 -5.64
C ALA A 601 13.55 15.68 -4.36
N ASN A 602 12.88 15.69 -3.21
CA ASN A 602 13.48 15.86 -1.89
C ASN A 602 12.93 14.92 -0.83
N TRP A 603 12.20 13.87 -1.22
CA TRP A 603 11.71 12.87 -0.28
C TRP A 603 12.84 12.05 0.36
N SER A 604 12.57 11.57 1.54
CA SER A 604 13.40 10.66 2.31
C SER A 604 12.52 9.69 3.06
N THR A 605 13.12 8.61 3.56
CA THR A 605 12.47 7.70 4.50
C THR A 605 13.14 7.77 5.86
N PHE A 606 12.37 7.52 6.92
CA PHE A 606 12.89 7.37 8.26
C PHE A 606 12.46 6.03 8.83
N LEU A 607 13.43 5.29 9.38
CA LEU A 607 13.22 3.97 9.96
C LEU A 607 13.47 4.02 11.47
N TRP A 608 12.62 3.33 12.25
CA TRP A 608 12.83 3.25 13.70
C TRP A 608 12.25 1.97 14.30
N PRO A 609 12.93 1.37 15.29
CA PRO A 609 12.33 0.37 16.17
C PRO A 609 11.58 1.05 17.33
N ALA A 610 10.47 0.45 17.71
CA ALA A 610 9.73 0.83 18.92
C ALA A 610 9.36 -0.42 19.73
N THR A 611 9.26 -0.27 21.04
CA THR A 611 8.69 -1.28 21.94
C THR A 611 7.32 -0.77 22.38
N PRO A 612 6.24 -1.40 21.88
CA PRO A 612 4.87 -0.97 22.17
C PRO A 612 4.49 -1.09 23.63
#